data_86859cae3e662cabe0fe65b5d0224ad8
#
_entry.id   86859cae3e662cabe0fe65b5d0224ad8
#
_cell.length_a   1.000
_cell.length_b   1.000
_cell.length_c   1.000
_cell.angle_alpha   90.00
_cell.angle_beta   90.00
_cell.angle_gamma   90.00
#
_symmetry.space_group_name_H-M   'P 1'
#
loop_
_entity.id
_entity.type
_entity.pdbx_description
1 polymer ?
#
loop_
_entity_poly.entity_id
_entity_poly.type
_entity_poly.pdbx_seq_one_letter_code
_entity_poly.pdbx_strand_id
1 'polypeptide(L)'
;EHLINEKEFGTDFQECRQFTATFDNIDFNGHVTQASYMRWITNSLPFDFLKNHILTEVEVVYEHEIMPDSRINSYYRITSEGERVIVYHRVKDASDERVHCTAETIWSVHTDRKG
;
A
#
# COMPACT_ATOMS: atom_id res chain seq x y z
N GLU A 1 17.72 11.16 1.28
CA GLU A 1 16.77 10.21 0.72
C GLU A 1 16.33 9.20 1.75
N HIS A 2 15.05 9.03 1.89
CA HIS A 2 14.48 8.15 2.90
C HIS A 2 14.31 6.76 2.33
N LEU A 3 14.85 5.77 3.04
CA LEU A 3 14.66 4.38 2.66
C LEU A 3 13.85 3.67 3.74
N ILE A 4 12.99 2.76 3.32
CA ILE A 4 12.18 2.01 4.25
C ILE A 4 13.10 1.15 5.11
N ASN A 5 12.96 1.32 6.42
CA ASN A 5 13.79 0.60 7.37
C ASN A 5 13.08 -0.70 7.75
N GLU A 6 13.65 -1.82 7.35
CA GLU A 6 13.03 -3.12 7.61
C GLU A 6 12.86 -3.40 9.10
N LYS A 7 13.75 -2.88 9.93
CA LYS A 7 13.61 -3.08 11.37
C LYS A 7 12.38 -2.38 11.91
N GLU A 8 12.13 -1.15 11.44
CA GLU A 8 10.94 -0.43 11.86
C GLU A 8 9.71 -1.00 11.23
N PHE A 9 9.87 -1.63 10.08
CA PHE A 9 8.75 -2.15 9.34
C PHE A 9 8.05 -3.28 10.11
N GLY A 10 8.84 -4.23 10.62
CA GLY A 10 8.29 -5.31 11.41
C GLY A 10 7.50 -6.30 10.58
N THR A 11 6.84 -7.21 11.28
CA THR A 11 6.03 -8.24 10.62
C THR A 11 4.60 -8.27 11.17
N ASP A 12 4.27 -7.30 12.01
CA ASP A 12 3.02 -7.31 12.76
C ASP A 12 2.00 -6.44 12.06
N PHE A 13 1.40 -6.97 11.00
CA PHE A 13 0.44 -6.23 10.21
C PHE A 13 -0.97 -6.40 10.77
N GLN A 14 -1.78 -5.35 10.67
CA GLN A 14 -3.11 -5.34 11.24
C GLN A 14 -4.09 -6.14 10.40
N GLU A 15 -4.09 -5.93 9.10
CA GLU A 15 -5.02 -6.61 8.21
C GLU A 15 -4.46 -6.69 6.82
N CYS A 16 -5.14 -7.47 5.99
CA CYS A 16 -4.80 -7.47 4.57
C CYS A 16 -6.09 -7.52 3.75
N ARG A 17 -5.97 -7.11 2.50
CA ARG A 17 -7.04 -7.17 1.54
C ARG A 17 -6.51 -7.83 0.29
N GLN A 18 -7.33 -8.69 -0.32
CA GLN A 18 -6.90 -9.41 -1.50
C GLN A 18 -7.42 -8.71 -2.75
N PHE A 19 -6.56 -8.61 -3.74
CA PHE A 19 -6.90 -8.04 -5.04
C PHE A 19 -6.44 -8.99 -6.13
N THR A 20 -7.01 -8.83 -7.31
CA THR A 20 -6.59 -9.58 -8.50
C THR A 20 -6.09 -8.58 -9.54
N ALA A 21 -4.95 -8.90 -10.16
CA ALA A 21 -4.42 -8.05 -11.24
C ALA A 21 -5.20 -8.35 -12.51
N THR A 22 -6.23 -7.54 -12.76
CA THR A 22 -7.11 -7.74 -13.89
C THR A 22 -6.60 -6.98 -15.11
N PHE A 23 -7.28 -7.18 -16.23
CA PHE A 23 -6.82 -6.63 -17.51
C PHE A 23 -6.64 -5.11 -17.47
N ASP A 24 -7.51 -4.41 -16.75
CA ASP A 24 -7.43 -2.94 -16.68
C ASP A 24 -6.29 -2.43 -15.79
N ASN A 25 -5.58 -3.34 -15.12
CA ASN A 25 -4.38 -2.97 -14.36
C ASN A 25 -3.11 -3.07 -15.19
N ILE A 26 -3.21 -3.42 -16.45
CA ILE A 26 -2.07 -3.80 -17.27
C ILE A 26 -1.91 -2.83 -18.42
N ASP A 27 -0.65 -2.43 -18.70
CA ASP A 27 -0.37 -1.50 -19.78
C ASP A 27 -0.12 -2.24 -21.10
N PHE A 28 0.23 -1.47 -22.14
CA PHE A 28 0.47 -2.04 -23.47
C PHE A 28 1.57 -3.10 -23.48
N ASN A 29 2.51 -2.99 -22.54
CA ASN A 29 3.64 -3.92 -22.49
C ASN A 29 3.33 -5.16 -21.68
N GLY A 30 2.10 -5.28 -21.18
CA GLY A 30 1.72 -6.43 -20.37
C GLY A 30 2.16 -6.35 -18.94
N HIS A 31 2.52 -5.18 -18.46
CA HIS A 31 3.01 -4.99 -17.09
C HIS A 31 1.95 -4.28 -16.25
N VAL A 32 1.88 -4.66 -14.98
CA VAL A 32 0.99 -3.98 -14.03
C VAL A 32 1.49 -2.56 -13.85
N THR A 33 0.58 -1.59 -13.95
CA THR A 33 0.96 -0.19 -13.88
C THR A 33 1.26 0.23 -12.44
N GLN A 34 2.11 1.25 -12.29
CA GLN A 34 2.40 1.78 -10.97
C GLN A 34 1.15 2.35 -10.31
N ALA A 35 0.26 2.91 -11.11
CA ALA A 35 -1.00 3.43 -10.59
C ALA A 35 -1.82 2.31 -9.95
N SER A 36 -1.76 1.10 -10.51
CA SER A 36 -2.47 -0.04 -9.93
C SER A 36 -1.88 -0.44 -8.59
N TYR A 37 -0.54 -0.48 -8.48
CA TYR A 37 0.10 -0.75 -7.20
C TYR A 37 -0.38 0.25 -6.14
N MET A 38 -0.37 1.53 -6.49
CA MET A 38 -0.79 2.56 -5.55
C MET A 38 -2.25 2.41 -5.16
N ARG A 39 -3.09 2.03 -6.11
CA ARG A 39 -4.50 1.85 -5.84
C ARG A 39 -4.72 0.72 -4.85
N TRP A 40 -4.01 -0.39 -5.02
CA TRP A 40 -4.15 -1.53 -4.12
C TRP A 40 -3.60 -1.21 -2.74
N ILE A 41 -2.46 -0.52 -2.68
CA ILE A 41 -1.85 -0.15 -1.41
C ILE A 41 -2.82 0.73 -0.61
N THR A 42 -3.36 1.78 -1.24
CA THR A 42 -4.24 2.69 -0.52
C THR A 42 -5.58 2.05 -0.20
N ASN A 43 -6.13 1.27 -1.14
CA ASN A 43 -7.46 0.69 -0.92
C ASN A 43 -7.44 -0.49 0.03
N SER A 44 -6.27 -0.92 0.52
CA SER A 44 -6.23 -1.90 1.58
C SER A 44 -6.62 -1.27 2.91
N LEU A 45 -6.56 0.06 3.01
CA LEU A 45 -6.92 0.76 4.24
C LEU A 45 -8.43 0.90 4.37
N PRO A 46 -8.94 1.00 5.61
CA PRO A 46 -10.37 1.17 5.81
C PRO A 46 -10.88 2.46 5.17
N PHE A 47 -12.09 2.42 4.68
CA PHE A 47 -12.67 3.58 4.02
C PHE A 47 -12.72 4.80 4.96
N ASP A 48 -13.05 4.57 6.22
CA ASP A 48 -13.10 5.67 7.19
C ASP A 48 -11.74 6.33 7.36
N PHE A 49 -10.67 5.53 7.31
CA PHE A 49 -9.33 6.10 7.39
C PHE A 49 -9.09 7.00 6.19
N LEU A 50 -9.39 6.51 4.99
CA LEU A 50 -9.14 7.25 3.76
C LEU A 50 -9.95 8.54 3.71
N LYS A 51 -11.16 8.49 4.25
CA LYS A 51 -12.04 9.63 4.25
C LYS A 51 -11.54 10.75 5.17
N ASN A 52 -10.84 10.39 6.22
CA ASN A 52 -10.45 11.34 7.27
C ASN A 52 -8.98 11.71 7.25
N HIS A 53 -8.24 11.27 6.25
CA HIS A 53 -6.81 11.54 6.16
C HIS A 53 -6.43 11.96 4.75
N ILE A 54 -5.34 12.72 4.67
CA ILE A 54 -4.80 13.16 3.38
C ILE A 54 -3.41 12.54 3.23
N LEU A 55 -3.19 11.89 2.11
CA LEU A 55 -1.89 11.31 1.81
C LEU A 55 -0.92 12.42 1.47
N THR A 56 0.19 12.50 2.19
CA THR A 56 1.19 13.55 1.97
C THR A 56 2.48 13.03 1.37
N GLU A 57 2.86 11.78 1.68
CA GLU A 57 4.10 11.22 1.14
C GLU A 57 3.92 9.73 0.91
N VAL A 58 4.61 9.23 -0.10
CA VAL A 58 4.60 7.81 -0.37
C VAL A 58 5.98 7.38 -0.86
N GLU A 59 6.40 6.21 -0.40
CA GLU A 59 7.65 5.61 -0.84
C GLU A 59 7.40 4.12 -1.05
N VAL A 60 7.82 3.61 -2.19
CA VAL A 60 7.60 2.21 -2.53
C VAL A 60 8.91 1.58 -2.97
N VAL A 61 9.19 0.40 -2.43
CA VAL A 61 10.33 -0.41 -2.85
C VAL A 61 9.76 -1.65 -3.53
N TYR A 62 10.07 -1.82 -4.80
CA TYR A 62 9.57 -2.95 -5.59
C TYR A 62 10.58 -4.09 -5.55
N GLU A 63 10.09 -5.33 -5.41
CA GLU A 63 10.96 -6.50 -5.37
C GLU A 63 10.66 -7.48 -6.48
N HIS A 64 9.40 -7.87 -6.62
CA HIS A 64 9.01 -8.85 -7.65
C HIS A 64 7.79 -8.34 -8.37
N GLU A 65 7.82 -8.43 -9.65
CA GLU A 65 6.73 -7.95 -10.49
C GLU A 65 5.46 -8.76 -10.23
N ILE A 66 4.32 -8.07 -10.23
CA ILE A 66 3.03 -8.74 -10.12
C ILE A 66 2.65 -9.18 -11.53
N MET A 67 2.38 -10.47 -11.68
CA MET A 67 2.00 -11.00 -12.98
C MET A 67 0.52 -10.81 -13.23
N PRO A 68 0.12 -10.63 -14.50
CA PRO A 68 -1.30 -10.52 -14.84
C PRO A 68 -2.08 -11.73 -14.31
N ASP A 69 -3.30 -11.46 -13.89
CA ASP A 69 -4.25 -12.47 -13.42
C ASP A 69 -3.87 -13.13 -12.09
N SER A 70 -2.78 -12.69 -11.46
CA SER A 70 -2.42 -13.23 -10.16
C SER A 70 -3.20 -12.51 -9.06
N ARG A 71 -3.32 -13.17 -7.92
CA ARG A 71 -3.95 -12.59 -6.75
C ARG A 71 -2.88 -12.16 -5.77
N ILE A 72 -3.12 -11.03 -5.13
CA ILE A 72 -2.16 -10.48 -4.18
C ILE A 72 -2.89 -10.16 -2.87
N ASN A 73 -2.13 -10.18 -1.79
CA ASN A 73 -2.60 -9.74 -0.48
C ASN A 73 -1.84 -8.48 -0.11
N SER A 74 -2.57 -7.41 0.15
CA SER A 74 -1.98 -6.15 0.54
C SER A 74 -2.19 -5.96 2.03
N TYR A 75 -1.10 -5.97 2.78
CA TYR A 75 -1.12 -5.86 4.24
C TYR A 75 -0.78 -4.44 4.66
N TYR A 76 -1.26 -4.05 5.83
CA TYR A 76 -0.91 -2.74 6.36
C TYR A 76 -0.79 -2.76 7.87
N ARG A 77 -0.07 -1.78 8.38
CA ARG A 77 0.03 -1.51 9.81
C ARG A 77 0.10 -0.01 10.00
N ILE A 78 -0.79 0.51 10.83
CA ILE A 78 -0.90 1.94 11.06
C ILE A 78 -0.20 2.30 12.36
N THR A 79 0.66 3.32 12.31
CA THR A 79 1.29 3.88 13.50
C THR A 79 1.14 5.39 13.48
N SER A 80 1.43 6.01 14.61
CA SER A 80 1.34 7.47 14.73
C SER A 80 2.65 8.03 15.23
N GLU A 81 2.98 9.23 14.77
CA GLU A 81 4.17 9.93 15.22
C GLU A 81 3.81 11.40 15.28
N GLY A 82 3.41 11.85 16.47
CA GLY A 82 2.88 13.19 16.61
C GLY A 82 1.57 13.31 15.87
N GLU A 83 1.46 14.30 14.99
CA GLU A 83 0.25 14.50 14.20
C GLU A 83 0.31 13.76 12.87
N ARG A 84 1.43 13.09 12.60
CA ARG A 84 1.56 12.31 11.39
C ARG A 84 1.11 10.89 11.64
N VAL A 85 0.47 10.33 10.64
CA VAL A 85 0.11 8.92 10.67
C VAL A 85 0.96 8.24 9.62
N ILE A 86 1.66 7.20 10.03
CA ILE A 86 2.55 6.45 9.15
C ILE A 86 1.95 5.07 8.97
N VAL A 87 1.76 4.66 7.72
CA VAL A 87 1.24 3.33 7.42
C VAL A 87 2.31 2.56 6.67
N TYR A 88 2.60 1.37 7.16
CA TYR A 88 3.52 0.45 6.50
C TYR A 88 2.70 -0.56 5.72
N HIS A 89 3.14 -0.83 4.49
CA HIS A 89 2.41 -1.74 3.60
C HIS A 89 3.33 -2.82 3.08
N ARG A 90 2.78 -3.99 2.86
CA ARG A 90 3.49 -5.07 2.21
C ARG A 90 2.52 -5.80 1.31
N VAL A 91 2.90 -5.94 0.05
CA VAL A 91 2.07 -6.62 -0.94
C VAL A 91 2.75 -7.94 -1.27
N LYS A 92 2.04 -9.04 -1.06
CA LYS A 92 2.58 -10.37 -1.28
C LYS A 92 1.72 -11.13 -2.28
N ASP A 93 2.36 -12.04 -2.99
CA ASP A 93 1.63 -12.95 -3.86
C ASP A 93 0.79 -13.87 -2.99
N ALA A 94 -0.47 -14.06 -3.38
CA ALA A 94 -1.37 -14.88 -2.57
C ALA A 94 -1.04 -16.36 -2.65
N SER A 95 -0.33 -16.79 -3.70
CA SER A 95 -0.06 -18.22 -3.88
C SER A 95 1.23 -18.66 -3.19
N ASP A 96 2.30 -17.86 -3.23
CA ASP A 96 3.59 -18.30 -2.69
C ASP A 96 4.16 -17.33 -1.66
N GLU A 97 3.42 -16.26 -1.34
CA GLU A 97 3.79 -15.26 -0.32
C GLU A 97 5.07 -14.50 -0.64
N ARG A 98 5.49 -14.52 -1.89
CA ARG A 98 6.63 -13.73 -2.30
C ARG A 98 6.28 -12.26 -2.22
N VAL A 99 7.21 -11.43 -1.74
CA VAL A 99 6.96 -10.01 -1.59
C VAL A 99 7.08 -9.30 -2.93
N HIS A 100 6.03 -8.63 -3.34
CA HIS A 100 6.02 -7.84 -4.56
C HIS A 100 6.53 -6.44 -4.30
N CYS A 101 6.08 -5.82 -3.21
CA CYS A 101 6.58 -4.51 -2.85
C CYS A 101 6.32 -4.23 -1.38
N THR A 102 7.05 -3.24 -0.89
CA THR A 102 6.93 -2.73 0.46
C THR A 102 6.78 -1.23 0.35
N ALA A 103 5.89 -0.64 1.12
CA ALA A 103 5.64 0.78 0.99
C ALA A 103 5.46 1.44 2.34
N GLU A 104 5.70 2.74 2.36
CA GLU A 104 5.44 3.56 3.52
C GLU A 104 4.64 4.76 3.03
N THR A 105 3.47 4.99 3.64
CA THR A 105 2.67 6.15 3.29
C THR A 105 2.50 7.02 4.54
N ILE A 106 2.53 8.32 4.33
CA ILE A 106 2.42 9.27 5.43
C ILE A 106 1.20 10.13 5.20
N TRP A 107 0.41 10.28 6.23
CA TRP A 107 -0.88 10.92 6.17
C TRP A 107 -1.02 11.99 7.23
N SER A 108 -1.81 13.00 6.94
CA SER A 108 -2.21 13.97 7.93
C SER A 108 -3.70 13.88 8.13
N VAL A 109 -4.16 14.29 9.29
CA VAL A 109 -5.59 14.26 9.57
C VAL A 109 -6.27 15.32 8.71
N HIS A 110 -7.35 14.91 8.06
CA HIS A 110 -8.15 15.82 7.26
C HIS A 110 -9.14 16.50 8.19
N THR A 111 -8.84 17.70 8.62
CA THR A 111 -9.79 18.44 9.43
C THR A 111 -10.70 19.14 8.46
N ASP A 112 -11.87 18.60 8.34
CA ASP A 112 -12.83 19.18 7.49
C ASP A 112 -13.39 20.39 8.14
N ARG A 113 -13.45 21.23 7.56
CA ARG A 113 -14.01 22.26 8.05
C ARG A 113 -15.18 22.64 7.44
N LYS A 114 -15.76 22.34 7.32
CA LYS A 114 -16.65 22.65 7.04
C LYS A 114 -17.19 22.68 7.03
N GLY A 115 -17.08 22.80 7.06
CA GLY A 115 -17.58 23.05 7.09
C GLY A 115 -18.01 22.95 6.81
#